data_a4e8a8fbbca695e6ea6e387c75f4186b
#
_entry.id   a4e8a8fbbca695e6ea6e387c75f4186b
#
_cell.length_a   1.000
_cell.length_b   1.000
_cell.length_c   1.000
_cell.angle_alpha   90.00
_cell.angle_beta   90.00
_cell.angle_gamma   90.00
#
_symmetry.space_group_name_H-M   'P 1'
#
loop_
_entity.id
_entity.type
_entity.pdbx_description
1 polymer ?
#
loop_
_entity_poly.entity_id
_entity_poly.type
_entity_poly.pdbx_seq_one_letter_code
_entity_poly.pdbx_strand_id
1 'polypeptide(L)'
;EEARECIRLINRYVLKKPLSDKELDVILRDDAFKKTSFFRDKTFLFDKFATYLKNNNHIVKINNQLHIYKDGIYVSGAGEIEGAMIKLISNLKRAWRSEVLSYLEIMIEENTKATNPNIIAFSNGLYNIRDGSFKEFTPDVVITNKIPWPYNPAAHDDLLDHTLNRLACDDPEVRALLEEMVGYCMYRRNELGKAFILIGDKSNGKSTFLHVVKNLLGDQNIASLDLKELGDRFKTAELFGKLANIGDDIGDEFIANASVFKKLVTGDR
;
A
#
# COMPACT_ATOMS: atom_id res chain seq x y z
N GLU A 1 19.08 25.89 -11.98
CA GLU A 1 20.30 25.79 -12.83
C GLU A 1 20.41 24.40 -13.43
N GLU A 2 20.32 23.32 -12.68
CA GLU A 2 20.38 21.93 -13.16
C GLU A 2 19.44 21.63 -14.33
N ALA A 3 18.16 22.06 -14.22
CA ALA A 3 17.19 21.86 -15.29
C ALA A 3 17.57 22.56 -16.60
N ARG A 4 18.20 23.74 -16.52
CA ARG A 4 18.70 24.46 -17.68
C ARG A 4 19.87 23.73 -18.34
N GLU A 5 20.76 23.21 -17.51
CA GLU A 5 21.90 22.40 -17.95
C GLU A 5 21.42 21.13 -18.68
N CYS A 6 20.46 20.41 -18.08
CA CYS A 6 19.83 19.25 -18.74
C CYS A 6 19.25 19.59 -20.11
N ILE A 7 18.53 20.71 -20.25
CA ILE A 7 17.95 21.12 -21.54
C ILE A 7 19.06 21.44 -22.55
N ARG A 8 20.14 22.09 -22.15
CA ARG A 8 21.30 22.34 -23.03
C ARG A 8 21.96 21.03 -23.51
N LEU A 9 22.11 20.06 -22.58
CA LEU A 9 22.67 18.75 -22.92
C LEU A 9 21.75 17.98 -23.89
N ILE A 10 20.44 17.97 -23.64
CA ILE A 10 19.45 17.33 -24.52
C ILE A 10 19.49 17.99 -25.90
N ASN A 11 19.50 19.31 -25.98
CA ASN A 11 19.59 20.01 -27.22
C ASN A 11 20.85 19.65 -28.05
N ARG A 12 21.99 19.56 -27.34
CA ARG A 12 23.30 19.30 -27.99
C ARG A 12 23.48 17.86 -28.43
N TYR A 13 23.00 16.91 -27.64
CA TYR A 13 23.39 15.48 -27.80
C TYR A 13 22.22 14.56 -28.17
N VAL A 14 20.98 14.98 -28.00
CA VAL A 14 19.81 14.12 -28.21
C VAL A 14 18.95 14.54 -29.36
N LEU A 15 18.80 15.85 -29.61
CA LEU A 15 17.96 16.34 -30.72
C LEU A 15 18.65 16.15 -32.08
N LYS A 16 17.92 15.55 -33.02
CA LYS A 16 18.40 15.40 -34.42
C LYS A 16 18.60 16.74 -35.16
N LYS A 17 17.90 17.77 -34.74
CA LYS A 17 18.05 19.15 -35.21
C LYS A 17 18.12 20.05 -33.97
N PRO A 18 19.34 20.35 -33.46
CA PRO A 18 19.50 21.23 -32.33
C PRO A 18 18.95 22.63 -32.60
N LEU A 19 18.34 23.22 -31.58
CA LEU A 19 17.91 24.62 -31.62
C LEU A 19 19.13 25.54 -31.59
N SER A 20 19.04 26.70 -32.22
CA SER A 20 20.06 27.74 -32.15
C SER A 20 20.14 28.33 -30.71
N ASP A 21 21.28 28.94 -30.37
CA ASP A 21 21.46 29.54 -29.04
C ASP A 21 20.39 30.62 -28.76
N LYS A 22 19.95 31.39 -29.76
CA LYS A 22 18.85 32.36 -29.58
C LYS A 22 17.51 31.70 -29.25
N GLU A 23 17.19 30.57 -29.85
CA GLU A 23 15.98 29.82 -29.52
C GLU A 23 16.08 29.18 -28.15
N LEU A 24 17.25 28.66 -27.80
CA LEU A 24 17.54 28.13 -26.46
C LEU A 24 17.39 29.20 -25.39
N ASP A 25 17.92 30.40 -25.60
CA ASP A 25 17.80 31.50 -24.62
C ASP A 25 16.34 31.92 -24.41
N VAL A 26 15.49 31.84 -25.44
CA VAL A 26 14.06 32.09 -25.29
C VAL A 26 13.39 31.01 -24.44
N ILE A 27 13.79 29.74 -24.59
CA ILE A 27 13.26 28.62 -23.78
C ILE A 27 13.81 28.65 -22.37
N LEU A 28 15.11 29.01 -22.20
CA LEU A 28 15.83 29.02 -20.93
C LEU A 28 15.69 30.33 -20.14
N ARG A 29 14.87 31.28 -20.61
CA ARG A 29 14.61 32.52 -19.89
C ARG A 29 14.09 32.28 -18.47
N ASP A 30 14.35 33.18 -17.56
CA ASP A 30 13.96 33.10 -16.15
C ASP A 30 12.45 32.88 -15.95
N ASP A 31 11.63 33.45 -16.83
CA ASP A 31 10.18 33.30 -16.80
C ASP A 31 9.69 31.86 -17.04
N ALA A 32 10.43 31.08 -17.83
CA ALA A 32 10.11 29.70 -18.11
C ALA A 32 10.36 28.76 -16.91
N PHE A 33 11.25 29.19 -15.99
CA PHE A 33 11.62 28.44 -14.77
C PHE A 33 11.05 29.07 -13.50
N LYS A 34 10.10 29.99 -13.60
CA LYS A 34 9.39 30.49 -12.43
C LYS A 34 8.73 29.33 -11.71
N LYS A 35 8.93 29.27 -10.39
CA LYS A 35 8.19 28.33 -9.53
C LYS A 35 6.72 28.40 -9.87
N THR A 36 6.09 27.26 -10.10
CA THR A 36 4.64 27.18 -10.35
C THR A 36 3.90 27.96 -9.27
N SER A 37 3.32 29.11 -9.65
CA SER A 37 2.52 29.89 -8.72
C SER A 37 1.11 29.34 -8.71
N PHE A 38 0.64 28.96 -7.52
CA PHE A 38 -0.75 28.54 -7.30
C PHE A 38 -1.63 29.72 -6.87
N PHE A 39 -1.14 30.94 -7.02
CA PHE A 39 -1.87 32.16 -6.74
C PHE A 39 -1.79 33.11 -7.94
N ARG A 40 -2.91 33.76 -8.23
CA ARG A 40 -2.99 34.93 -9.10
C ARG A 40 -3.44 36.09 -8.19
N ASP A 41 -2.55 37.02 -7.92
CA ASP A 41 -2.73 38.07 -6.92
C ASP A 41 -3.04 37.46 -5.55
N LYS A 42 -4.28 37.64 -5.06
CA LYS A 42 -4.75 37.06 -3.81
C LYS A 42 -5.66 35.81 -3.99
N THR A 43 -5.91 35.43 -5.25
CA THR A 43 -6.80 34.31 -5.59
C THR A 43 -6.02 33.01 -5.64
N PHE A 44 -6.44 32.02 -4.88
CA PHE A 44 -5.87 30.67 -4.92
C PHE A 44 -6.44 29.89 -6.12
N LEU A 45 -5.57 29.31 -6.91
CA LEU A 45 -5.90 28.53 -8.10
C LEU A 45 -5.95 27.04 -7.73
N PHE A 46 -7.04 26.65 -7.08
CA PHE A 46 -7.22 25.31 -6.53
C PHE A 46 -7.19 24.21 -7.61
N ASP A 47 -7.71 24.49 -8.79
CA ASP A 47 -7.72 23.60 -9.96
C ASP A 47 -6.30 23.25 -10.43
N LYS A 48 -5.45 24.26 -10.55
CA LYS A 48 -4.03 24.08 -10.91
C LYS A 48 -3.27 23.34 -9.81
N PHE A 49 -3.56 23.66 -8.54
CA PHE A 49 -2.92 23.01 -7.41
C PHE A 49 -3.34 21.55 -7.31
N ALA A 50 -4.63 21.23 -7.50
CA ALA A 50 -5.14 19.87 -7.52
C ALA A 50 -4.50 19.04 -8.65
N THR A 51 -4.43 19.61 -9.86
CA THR A 51 -3.79 18.97 -11.01
C THR A 51 -2.30 18.70 -10.75
N TYR A 52 -1.60 19.66 -10.16
CA TYR A 52 -0.21 19.51 -9.78
C TYR A 52 -0.02 18.37 -8.75
N LEU A 53 -0.84 18.37 -7.69
CA LEU A 53 -0.81 17.31 -6.66
C LEU A 53 -1.08 15.93 -7.25
N LYS A 54 -2.13 15.80 -8.09
CA LYS A 54 -2.46 14.54 -8.73
C LYS A 54 -1.26 13.97 -9.48
N ASN A 55 -0.59 14.78 -10.27
CA ASN A 55 0.48 14.34 -11.15
C ASN A 55 1.80 14.11 -10.40
N ASN A 56 2.16 14.98 -9.46
CA ASN A 56 3.47 14.90 -8.78
C ASN A 56 3.45 14.00 -7.53
N ASN A 57 2.29 13.77 -6.94
CA ASN A 57 2.12 12.89 -5.79
C ASN A 57 1.38 11.60 -6.14
N HIS A 58 1.14 11.34 -7.44
CA HIS A 58 0.47 10.15 -7.94
C HIS A 58 -0.83 9.84 -7.17
N ILE A 59 -1.74 10.84 -7.10
CA ILE A 59 -3.01 10.64 -6.41
C ILE A 59 -3.98 9.88 -7.33
N VAL A 60 -4.52 8.79 -6.82
CA VAL A 60 -5.47 7.91 -7.50
C VAL A 60 -6.69 7.65 -6.63
N LYS A 61 -7.78 7.16 -7.23
CA LYS A 61 -8.93 6.66 -6.49
C LYS A 61 -8.90 5.14 -6.45
N ILE A 62 -8.95 4.55 -5.27
CA ILE A 62 -9.03 3.11 -5.06
C ILE A 62 -10.25 2.87 -4.17
N ASN A 63 -11.18 2.03 -4.63
CA ASN A 63 -12.40 1.71 -3.91
C ASN A 63 -13.19 2.96 -3.43
N ASN A 64 -13.34 3.92 -4.34
CA ASN A 64 -14.00 5.23 -4.12
C ASN A 64 -13.35 6.14 -3.06
N GLN A 65 -12.10 5.87 -2.68
CA GLN A 65 -11.33 6.70 -1.76
C GLN A 65 -10.07 7.23 -2.45
N LEU A 66 -9.71 8.48 -2.18
CA LEU A 66 -8.46 9.07 -2.65
C LEU A 66 -7.27 8.44 -1.90
N HIS A 67 -6.27 8.05 -2.66
CA HIS A 67 -5.00 7.53 -2.16
C HIS A 67 -3.87 8.33 -2.76
N ILE A 68 -2.82 8.54 -1.97
CA ILE A 68 -1.58 9.20 -2.38
C ILE A 68 -0.43 8.21 -2.32
N TYR A 69 0.45 8.26 -3.33
CA TYR A 69 1.66 7.44 -3.31
C TYR A 69 2.66 7.98 -2.28
N LYS A 70 3.07 7.14 -1.36
CA LYS A 70 3.98 7.48 -0.27
C LYS A 70 4.79 6.26 0.14
N ASP A 71 6.11 6.41 0.21
CA ASP A 71 7.02 5.37 0.70
C ASP A 71 6.82 4.00 0.03
N GLY A 72 6.54 4.00 -1.28
CA GLY A 72 6.42 2.79 -2.10
C GLY A 72 5.02 2.18 -2.21
N ILE A 73 4.02 2.72 -1.50
CA ILE A 73 2.62 2.24 -1.54
C ILE A 73 1.63 3.39 -1.65
N TYR A 74 0.38 3.06 -1.95
CA TYR A 74 -0.73 3.99 -1.95
C TYR A 74 -1.43 4.00 -0.59
N VAL A 75 -1.39 5.15 0.09
CA VAL A 75 -1.97 5.37 1.42
C VAL A 75 -3.27 6.15 1.29
N SER A 76 -4.34 5.67 1.95
CA SER A 76 -5.65 6.33 1.96
C SER A 76 -5.71 7.42 3.03
N GLY A 77 -6.58 8.41 2.77
CA GLY A 77 -6.99 9.39 3.77
C GLY A 77 -6.71 10.83 3.37
N ALA A 78 -7.70 11.68 3.65
CA ALA A 78 -7.61 13.12 3.42
C ALA A 78 -6.40 13.75 4.13
N GLY A 79 -6.08 13.29 5.33
CA GLY A 79 -4.95 13.79 6.12
C GLY A 79 -3.58 13.60 5.46
N GLU A 80 -3.37 12.50 4.74
CA GLU A 80 -2.12 12.27 3.99
C GLU A 80 -1.98 13.24 2.82
N ILE A 81 -3.07 13.47 2.10
CA ILE A 81 -3.10 14.42 0.98
C ILE A 81 -2.97 15.85 1.50
N GLU A 82 -3.67 16.22 2.59
CA GLU A 82 -3.50 17.53 3.24
C GLU A 82 -2.07 17.75 3.74
N GLY A 83 -1.44 16.70 4.27
CA GLY A 83 -0.04 16.73 4.65
C GLY A 83 0.89 17.07 3.48
N ALA A 84 0.64 16.50 2.30
CA ALA A 84 1.37 16.85 1.09
C ALA A 84 1.10 18.30 0.64
N MET A 85 -0.14 18.78 0.76
CA MET A 85 -0.48 20.18 0.46
C MET A 85 0.28 21.16 1.37
N ILE A 86 0.35 20.87 2.68
CA ILE A 86 1.02 21.74 3.66
C ILE A 86 2.54 21.74 3.46
N LYS A 87 3.12 20.64 3.03
CA LYS A 87 4.55 20.60 2.66
C LYS A 87 4.88 21.52 1.49
N LEU A 88 3.94 21.71 0.56
CA LEU A 88 4.12 22.63 -0.58
C LEU A 88 3.78 24.08 -0.22
N ILE A 89 2.72 24.30 0.54
CA ILE A 89 2.24 25.63 0.97
C ILE A 89 1.91 25.54 2.45
N SER A 90 2.87 25.90 3.30
CA SER A 90 2.81 25.70 4.77
C SER A 90 1.63 26.40 5.46
N ASN A 91 1.15 27.52 4.92
CA ASN A 91 0.04 28.32 5.47
C ASN A 91 -1.26 28.15 4.69
N LEU A 92 -1.43 27.04 3.96
CA LEU A 92 -2.64 26.78 3.17
C LEU A 92 -3.87 26.65 4.09
N LYS A 93 -4.84 27.53 3.91
CA LYS A 93 -6.06 27.58 4.74
C LYS A 93 -6.87 26.29 4.62
N ARG A 94 -7.53 25.89 5.72
CA ARG A 94 -8.37 24.69 5.78
C ARG A 94 -9.44 24.68 4.67
N ALA A 95 -10.13 25.79 4.44
CA ALA A 95 -11.15 25.90 3.40
C ALA A 95 -10.58 25.56 2.01
N TRP A 96 -9.38 26.06 1.70
CA TRP A 96 -8.71 25.78 0.43
C TRP A 96 -8.28 24.31 0.30
N ARG A 97 -7.82 23.68 1.41
CA ARG A 97 -7.51 22.26 1.41
C ARG A 97 -8.74 21.39 1.13
N SER A 98 -9.87 21.71 1.79
CA SER A 98 -11.14 21.02 1.56
C SER A 98 -11.64 21.17 0.13
N GLU A 99 -11.49 22.37 -0.46
CA GLU A 99 -11.85 22.63 -1.85
C GLU A 99 -10.99 21.80 -2.84
N VAL A 100 -9.69 21.72 -2.60
CA VAL A 100 -8.79 20.89 -3.39
C VAL A 100 -9.14 19.41 -3.27
N LEU A 101 -9.45 18.91 -2.06
CA LEU A 101 -9.87 17.51 -1.89
C LEU A 101 -11.16 17.21 -2.66
N SER A 102 -12.18 18.06 -2.51
CA SER A 102 -13.45 17.91 -3.24
C SER A 102 -13.25 17.96 -4.76
N TYR A 103 -12.35 18.82 -5.22
CA TYR A 103 -12.02 18.89 -6.64
C TYR A 103 -11.29 17.63 -7.13
N LEU A 104 -10.34 17.08 -6.35
CA LEU A 104 -9.66 15.82 -6.64
C LEU A 104 -10.64 14.64 -6.72
N GLU A 105 -11.63 14.59 -5.82
CA GLU A 105 -12.67 13.54 -5.81
C GLU A 105 -13.50 13.53 -7.10
N ILE A 106 -13.79 14.70 -7.65
CA ILE A 106 -14.55 14.86 -8.91
C ILE A 106 -13.63 14.62 -10.12
N MET A 107 -12.42 15.18 -10.10
CA MET A 107 -11.48 15.11 -11.22
C MET A 107 -10.97 13.68 -11.48
N ILE A 108 -10.89 12.84 -10.44
CA ILE A 108 -10.46 11.44 -10.55
C ILE A 108 -11.72 10.57 -10.57
N GLU A 109 -12.29 10.39 -11.77
CA GLU A 109 -13.56 9.66 -11.97
C GLU A 109 -13.40 8.15 -11.81
N GLU A 110 -12.32 7.59 -12.34
CA GLU A 110 -12.12 6.15 -12.42
C GLU A 110 -11.40 5.58 -11.20
N ASN A 111 -11.90 4.44 -10.73
CA ASN A 111 -11.20 3.66 -9.72
C ASN A 111 -10.00 2.91 -10.33
N THR A 112 -8.84 3.15 -9.78
CA THR A 112 -7.64 2.40 -10.13
C THR A 112 -7.69 1.02 -9.49
N LYS A 113 -7.45 -0.01 -10.29
CA LYS A 113 -7.40 -1.39 -9.80
C LYS A 113 -6.05 -1.66 -9.15
N ALA A 114 -6.09 -2.40 -8.04
CA ALA A 114 -4.86 -2.89 -7.42
C ALA A 114 -4.07 -3.78 -8.39
N THR A 115 -2.76 -3.66 -8.34
CA THR A 115 -1.84 -4.49 -9.15
C THR A 115 -1.96 -5.96 -8.76
N ASN A 116 -1.49 -6.83 -9.64
CA ASN A 116 -1.44 -8.28 -9.51
C ASN A 116 -1.09 -8.72 -8.07
N PRO A 117 -1.87 -9.63 -7.46
CA PRO A 117 -1.66 -10.12 -6.10
C PRO A 117 -0.32 -10.83 -5.88
N ASN A 118 0.35 -11.24 -6.96
CA ASN A 118 1.69 -11.84 -6.89
C ASN A 118 2.81 -10.84 -6.54
N ILE A 119 2.52 -9.54 -6.49
CA ILE A 119 3.49 -8.52 -6.07
C ILE A 119 3.31 -8.28 -4.57
N ILE A 120 4.38 -8.48 -3.80
CA ILE A 120 4.45 -8.19 -2.37
C ILE A 120 5.37 -6.98 -2.19
N ALA A 121 4.92 -5.95 -1.46
CA ALA A 121 5.77 -4.84 -1.07
C ALA A 121 6.44 -5.17 0.28
N PHE A 122 7.77 -5.14 0.30
CA PHE A 122 8.61 -5.15 1.50
C PHE A 122 9.10 -3.73 1.80
N SER A 123 9.75 -3.51 2.93
CA SER A 123 10.23 -2.16 3.27
C SER A 123 11.30 -1.62 2.31
N ASN A 124 12.00 -2.51 1.58
CA ASN A 124 13.09 -2.18 0.66
C ASN A 124 12.75 -2.37 -0.82
N GLY A 125 11.53 -2.76 -1.20
CA GLY A 125 11.15 -2.93 -2.61
C GLY A 125 9.98 -3.89 -2.84
N LEU A 126 9.80 -4.28 -4.09
CA LEU A 126 8.71 -5.10 -4.59
C LEU A 126 9.21 -6.48 -5.00
N TYR A 127 8.66 -7.52 -4.41
CA TYR A 127 8.95 -8.92 -4.74
C TYR A 127 7.81 -9.53 -5.55
N ASN A 128 8.14 -10.19 -6.63
CA ASN A 128 7.18 -10.94 -7.44
C ASN A 128 7.32 -12.44 -7.17
N ILE A 129 6.31 -13.05 -6.56
CA ILE A 129 6.32 -14.48 -6.20
C ILE A 129 6.31 -15.42 -7.41
N ARG A 130 5.93 -14.96 -8.61
CA ARG A 130 5.87 -15.80 -9.82
C ARG A 130 7.23 -16.09 -10.41
N ASP A 131 8.09 -15.08 -10.47
CA ASP A 131 9.39 -15.15 -11.14
C ASP A 131 10.56 -14.93 -10.20
N GLY A 132 10.30 -14.68 -8.91
CA GLY A 132 11.32 -14.42 -7.90
C GLY A 132 12.03 -13.08 -8.06
N SER A 133 11.56 -12.20 -8.95
CA SER A 133 12.21 -10.92 -9.18
C SER A 133 11.98 -9.94 -8.04
N PHE A 134 13.01 -9.16 -7.71
CA PHE A 134 12.95 -8.07 -6.75
C PHE A 134 13.28 -6.75 -7.43
N LYS A 135 12.45 -5.73 -7.27
CA LYS A 135 12.55 -4.45 -7.96
C LYS A 135 12.36 -3.28 -7.00
N GLU A 136 12.86 -2.13 -7.39
CA GLU A 136 12.58 -0.87 -6.70
C GLU A 136 11.11 -0.50 -6.75
N PHE A 137 10.69 0.36 -5.83
CA PHE A 137 9.35 0.91 -5.79
C PHE A 137 9.06 1.79 -7.01
N THR A 138 7.85 1.67 -7.54
CA THR A 138 7.35 2.54 -8.60
C THR A 138 5.86 2.85 -8.38
N PRO A 139 5.40 4.08 -8.66
CA PRO A 139 3.98 4.41 -8.56
C PRO A 139 3.10 3.67 -9.57
N ASP A 140 3.68 3.03 -10.59
CA ASP A 140 2.93 2.19 -11.53
C ASP A 140 2.38 0.92 -10.88
N VAL A 141 2.96 0.51 -9.74
CA VAL A 141 2.48 -0.63 -8.95
C VAL A 141 1.51 -0.15 -7.89
N VAL A 142 0.22 -0.37 -8.14
CA VAL A 142 -0.86 0.02 -7.21
C VAL A 142 -1.01 -1.03 -6.12
N ILE A 143 -0.41 -0.75 -4.97
CA ILE A 143 -0.44 -1.60 -3.78
C ILE A 143 -0.65 -0.73 -2.53
N THR A 144 -1.46 -1.19 -1.58
CA THR A 144 -1.88 -0.43 -0.38
C THR A 144 -1.33 -0.99 0.92
N ASN A 145 -0.65 -2.11 0.87
CA ASN A 145 -0.05 -2.75 2.05
C ASN A 145 1.43 -3.03 1.81
N LYS A 146 2.20 -3.00 2.88
CA LYS A 146 3.65 -3.19 2.85
C LYS A 146 4.09 -3.94 4.11
N ILE A 147 4.84 -5.03 3.90
CA ILE A 147 5.53 -5.74 4.98
C ILE A 147 6.61 -4.80 5.55
N PRO A 148 6.65 -4.56 6.87
CA PRO A 148 7.54 -3.56 7.47
C PRO A 148 9.02 -3.96 7.47
N TRP A 149 9.34 -5.18 7.06
CA TRP A 149 10.68 -5.75 7.04
C TRP A 149 11.30 -5.73 5.65
N PRO A 150 12.62 -5.64 5.52
CA PRO A 150 13.29 -5.77 4.23
C PRO A 150 13.26 -7.24 3.75
N TYR A 151 13.03 -7.41 2.45
CA TYR A 151 13.24 -8.71 1.82
C TYR A 151 14.75 -9.02 1.78
N ASN A 152 15.13 -10.14 2.37
CA ASN A 152 16.49 -10.65 2.34
C ASN A 152 16.45 -12.19 2.11
N PRO A 153 16.76 -12.68 0.92
CA PRO A 153 16.70 -14.11 0.61
C PRO A 153 17.73 -14.95 1.37
N ALA A 154 18.74 -14.32 1.98
CA ALA A 154 19.74 -14.97 2.80
C ALA A 154 19.41 -14.92 4.31
N ALA A 155 18.25 -14.37 4.69
CA ALA A 155 17.86 -14.34 6.09
C ALA A 155 17.62 -15.76 6.62
N HIS A 156 18.20 -16.05 7.77
CA HIS A 156 18.07 -17.32 8.46
C HIS A 156 18.10 -17.05 9.97
N ASP A 157 17.34 -17.83 10.74
CA ASP A 157 17.29 -17.75 12.18
C ASP A 157 17.06 -19.15 12.79
N ASP A 158 18.09 -19.69 13.45
CA ASP A 158 18.07 -21.03 14.04
C ASP A 158 17.00 -21.18 15.13
N LEU A 159 16.71 -20.10 15.88
CA LEU A 159 15.69 -20.12 16.93
C LEU A 159 14.30 -20.24 16.34
N LEU A 160 14.03 -19.51 15.23
CA LEU A 160 12.77 -19.60 14.50
C LEU A 160 12.57 -21.01 13.94
N ASP A 161 13.59 -21.58 13.31
CA ASP A 161 13.56 -22.95 12.77
C ASP A 161 13.30 -23.99 13.82
N HIS A 162 14.02 -23.91 14.94
CA HIS A 162 13.79 -24.79 16.09
C HIS A 162 12.37 -24.64 16.65
N THR A 163 11.87 -23.40 16.75
CA THR A 163 10.52 -23.12 17.27
C THR A 163 9.45 -23.73 16.37
N LEU A 164 9.57 -23.55 15.06
CA LEU A 164 8.61 -24.10 14.10
C LEU A 164 8.64 -25.64 14.09
N ASN A 165 9.80 -26.27 14.17
CA ASN A 165 9.93 -27.73 14.30
C ASN A 165 9.23 -28.25 15.56
N ARG A 166 9.43 -27.58 16.69
CA ARG A 166 8.74 -27.97 17.95
C ARG A 166 7.22 -27.79 17.87
N LEU A 167 6.74 -26.71 17.26
CA LEU A 167 5.31 -26.47 17.03
C LEU A 167 4.69 -27.54 16.13
N ALA A 168 5.45 -27.99 15.15
CA ALA A 168 5.07 -29.07 14.24
C ALA A 168 5.23 -30.49 14.86
N CYS A 169 5.71 -30.61 16.11
CA CYS A 169 6.06 -31.90 16.72
C CYS A 169 7.06 -32.70 15.85
N ASP A 170 8.01 -32.02 15.22
CA ASP A 170 9.01 -32.55 14.28
C ASP A 170 8.40 -33.24 13.05
N ASP A 171 7.11 -33.01 12.76
CA ASP A 171 6.46 -33.47 11.54
C ASP A 171 6.73 -32.49 10.40
N PRO A 172 7.40 -32.92 9.31
CA PRO A 172 7.77 -32.03 8.21
C PRO A 172 6.55 -31.56 7.40
N GLU A 173 5.45 -32.32 7.32
CA GLU A 173 4.23 -31.90 6.60
C GLU A 173 3.52 -30.79 7.39
N VAL A 174 3.43 -30.94 8.70
CA VAL A 174 2.87 -29.89 9.59
C VAL A 174 3.75 -28.63 9.54
N ARG A 175 5.08 -28.80 9.56
CA ARG A 175 6.03 -27.69 9.42
C ARG A 175 5.78 -26.92 8.11
N ALA A 176 5.70 -27.62 6.99
CA ALA A 176 5.43 -27.04 5.67
C ALA A 176 4.08 -26.30 5.66
N LEU A 177 3.04 -26.88 6.27
CA LEU A 177 1.72 -26.24 6.38
C LEU A 177 1.77 -24.92 7.16
N LEU A 178 2.54 -24.83 8.26
CA LEU A 178 2.73 -23.59 8.99
C LEU A 178 3.41 -22.50 8.15
N GLU A 179 4.41 -22.86 7.36
CA GLU A 179 5.11 -21.94 6.45
C GLU A 179 4.20 -21.50 5.29
N GLU A 180 3.44 -22.42 4.70
CA GLU A 180 2.45 -22.12 3.67
C GLU A 180 1.36 -21.17 4.17
N MET A 181 0.90 -21.34 5.42
CA MET A 181 -0.06 -20.44 6.06
C MET A 181 0.49 -19.01 6.13
N VAL A 182 1.77 -18.86 6.53
CA VAL A 182 2.43 -17.54 6.56
C VAL A 182 2.55 -16.96 5.15
N GLY A 183 2.98 -17.75 4.18
CA GLY A 183 3.07 -17.35 2.77
C GLY A 183 1.72 -16.95 2.20
N TYR A 184 0.64 -17.65 2.55
CA TYR A 184 -0.71 -17.33 2.12
C TYR A 184 -1.21 -15.98 2.66
N CYS A 185 -0.83 -15.61 3.88
CA CYS A 185 -1.14 -14.29 4.43
C CYS A 185 -0.48 -13.14 3.63
N MET A 186 0.63 -13.38 2.96
CA MET A 186 1.29 -12.38 2.11
C MET A 186 0.64 -12.24 0.73
N TYR A 187 -0.10 -13.28 0.28
CA TYR A 187 -0.81 -13.28 -0.98
C TYR A 187 -2.12 -12.51 -0.85
N ARG A 188 -2.27 -11.40 -1.59
CA ARG A 188 -3.35 -10.42 -1.42
C ARG A 188 -4.72 -10.86 -1.97
N ARG A 189 -5.00 -12.16 -1.99
CA ARG A 189 -6.29 -12.75 -2.39
C ARG A 189 -6.57 -14.00 -1.58
N ASN A 190 -7.86 -14.31 -1.40
CA ASN A 190 -8.32 -15.54 -0.76
C ASN A 190 -8.96 -16.50 -1.80
N GLU A 191 -8.35 -16.64 -2.97
CA GLU A 191 -8.90 -17.49 -4.06
C GLU A 191 -8.73 -19.00 -3.83
N LEU A 192 -7.86 -19.39 -2.88
CA LEU A 192 -7.74 -20.78 -2.47
C LEU A 192 -8.84 -21.20 -1.50
N GLY A 193 -9.67 -20.27 -1.03
CA GLY A 193 -10.81 -20.55 -0.16
C GLY A 193 -10.43 -21.16 1.17
N LYS A 194 -9.34 -20.69 1.80
CA LYS A 194 -8.82 -21.26 3.06
C LYS A 194 -8.94 -20.29 4.21
N ALA A 195 -9.27 -20.86 5.37
CA ALA A 195 -9.07 -20.25 6.68
C ALA A 195 -8.36 -21.28 7.56
N PHE A 196 -7.58 -20.79 8.53
CA PHE A 196 -6.79 -21.64 9.41
C PHE A 196 -7.33 -21.56 10.84
N ILE A 197 -7.48 -22.71 11.50
CA ILE A 197 -7.87 -22.81 12.91
C ILE A 197 -6.77 -23.57 13.62
N LEU A 198 -6.13 -22.93 14.61
CA LEU A 198 -5.12 -23.56 15.45
C LEU A 198 -5.79 -24.20 16.67
N ILE A 199 -5.71 -25.52 16.77
CA ILE A 199 -6.28 -26.29 17.85
C ILE A 199 -5.16 -26.96 18.65
N GLY A 200 -5.31 -27.05 19.97
CA GLY A 200 -4.36 -27.72 20.86
C GLY A 200 -4.49 -27.26 22.29
N ASP A 201 -3.80 -27.94 23.20
CA ASP A 201 -3.83 -27.70 24.65
C ASP A 201 -3.30 -26.31 25.00
N LYS A 202 -3.51 -25.89 26.24
CA LYS A 202 -2.97 -24.65 26.81
C LYS A 202 -1.43 -24.66 26.72
N SER A 203 -0.83 -23.49 26.49
CA SER A 203 0.62 -23.28 26.50
C SER A 203 1.42 -24.11 25.52
N ASN A 204 0.83 -24.54 24.42
CA ASN A 204 1.50 -25.29 23.34
C ASN A 204 1.99 -24.44 22.16
N GLY A 205 2.08 -23.12 22.33
CA GLY A 205 2.73 -22.21 21.38
C GLY A 205 1.83 -21.60 20.29
N LYS A 206 0.49 -21.85 20.29
CA LYS A 206 -0.43 -21.24 19.30
C LYS A 206 -0.31 -19.71 19.24
N SER A 207 -0.44 -19.06 20.41
CA SER A 207 -0.35 -17.60 20.49
C SER A 207 1.06 -17.08 20.13
N THR A 208 2.12 -17.85 20.43
CA THR A 208 3.49 -17.52 20.02
C THR A 208 3.61 -17.53 18.51
N PHE A 209 3.09 -18.55 17.84
CA PHE A 209 3.08 -18.61 16.37
C PHE A 209 2.29 -17.45 15.75
N LEU A 210 1.06 -17.19 16.25
CA LEU A 210 0.27 -16.05 15.76
C LEU A 210 0.99 -14.70 15.99
N HIS A 211 1.74 -14.59 17.09
CA HIS A 211 2.53 -13.38 17.37
C HIS A 211 3.68 -13.21 16.35
N VAL A 212 4.36 -14.29 15.97
CA VAL A 212 5.37 -14.27 14.92
C VAL A 212 4.73 -13.82 13.58
N VAL A 213 3.57 -14.36 13.24
CA VAL A 213 2.84 -13.97 12.02
C VAL A 213 2.44 -12.48 12.07
N LYS A 214 1.89 -12.03 13.20
CA LYS A 214 1.52 -10.62 13.42
C LYS A 214 2.73 -9.69 13.23
N ASN A 215 3.85 -10.01 13.86
CA ASN A 215 5.08 -9.22 13.73
C ASN A 215 5.60 -9.19 12.29
N LEU A 216 5.60 -10.32 11.60
CA LEU A 216 6.03 -10.40 10.21
C LEU A 216 5.18 -9.54 9.29
N LEU A 217 3.86 -9.65 9.40
CA LEU A 217 2.95 -8.89 8.54
C LEU A 217 2.92 -7.39 8.89
N GLY A 218 3.11 -7.04 10.17
CA GLY A 218 2.97 -5.70 10.72
C GLY A 218 1.52 -5.34 11.07
N ASP A 219 1.32 -4.66 12.18
CA ASP A 219 0.01 -4.36 12.76
C ASP A 219 -0.95 -3.64 11.80
N GLN A 220 -0.41 -2.74 10.94
CA GLN A 220 -1.21 -2.02 9.95
C GLN A 220 -1.84 -2.95 8.89
N ASN A 221 -1.30 -4.14 8.68
CA ASN A 221 -1.76 -5.11 7.70
C ASN A 221 -2.68 -6.19 8.27
N ILE A 222 -3.03 -6.09 9.55
CA ILE A 222 -3.84 -7.09 10.26
C ILE A 222 -5.13 -6.46 10.76
N ALA A 223 -6.20 -7.22 10.72
CA ALA A 223 -7.41 -7.02 11.50
C ALA A 223 -7.49 -8.11 12.59
N SER A 224 -8.22 -7.83 13.67
CA SER A 224 -8.39 -8.76 14.79
C SER A 224 -9.87 -8.87 15.16
N LEU A 225 -10.70 -9.17 14.15
CA LEU A 225 -12.14 -9.38 14.36
C LEU A 225 -12.41 -10.83 14.75
N ASP A 226 -13.20 -11.00 15.80
CA ASP A 226 -13.74 -12.30 16.17
C ASP A 226 -14.78 -12.80 15.16
N LEU A 227 -15.01 -14.12 15.11
CA LEU A 227 -16.01 -14.71 14.21
C LEU A 227 -17.41 -14.10 14.39
N LYS A 228 -17.76 -13.69 15.61
CA LYS A 228 -19.03 -13.01 15.93
C LYS A 228 -19.08 -11.60 15.34
N GLU A 229 -18.00 -10.86 15.48
CA GLU A 229 -17.86 -9.48 14.97
C GLU A 229 -17.89 -9.42 13.44
N LEU A 230 -17.48 -10.50 12.74
CA LEU A 230 -17.62 -10.60 11.30
C LEU A 230 -19.06 -10.51 10.81
N GLY A 231 -20.03 -10.81 11.68
CA GLY A 231 -21.47 -10.63 11.41
C GLY A 231 -21.96 -9.20 11.50
N ASP A 232 -21.20 -8.30 12.10
CA ASP A 232 -21.57 -6.91 12.33
C ASP A 232 -21.38 -6.08 11.06
N ARG A 233 -22.44 -5.37 10.65
CA ARG A 233 -22.53 -4.64 9.38
C ARG A 233 -21.37 -3.69 9.07
N PHE A 234 -20.79 -3.05 10.09
CA PHE A 234 -19.74 -2.03 9.95
C PHE A 234 -18.33 -2.56 10.25
N LYS A 235 -18.22 -3.65 10.99
CA LYS A 235 -16.95 -4.22 11.40
C LYS A 235 -16.15 -4.79 10.22
N THR A 236 -16.81 -5.36 9.24
CA THR A 236 -16.15 -5.90 8.03
C THR A 236 -15.35 -4.85 7.25
N ALA A 237 -15.65 -3.55 7.43
CA ALA A 237 -14.86 -2.47 6.84
C ALA A 237 -13.40 -2.47 7.34
N GLU A 238 -13.14 -2.99 8.55
CA GLU A 238 -11.81 -3.10 9.12
C GLU A 238 -10.92 -4.13 8.37
N LEU A 239 -11.54 -5.06 7.61
CA LEU A 239 -10.82 -6.04 6.80
C LEU A 239 -10.25 -5.45 5.51
N PHE A 240 -10.74 -4.28 5.10
CA PHE A 240 -10.32 -3.68 3.84
C PHE A 240 -8.84 -3.33 3.86
N GLY A 241 -8.10 -3.80 2.85
CA GLY A 241 -6.67 -3.57 2.71
C GLY A 241 -5.78 -4.36 3.69
N LYS A 242 -6.36 -5.27 4.47
CA LYS A 242 -5.59 -6.12 5.38
C LYS A 242 -5.11 -7.39 4.68
N LEU A 243 -3.98 -7.91 5.13
CA LEU A 243 -3.39 -9.16 4.65
C LEU A 243 -3.96 -10.37 5.38
N ALA A 244 -4.29 -10.22 6.65
CA ALA A 244 -4.89 -11.25 7.46
C ALA A 244 -5.87 -10.68 8.48
N ASN A 245 -6.88 -11.46 8.84
CA ASN A 245 -7.65 -11.28 10.06
C ASN A 245 -7.23 -12.38 11.05
N ILE A 246 -6.70 -11.99 12.20
CA ILE A 246 -6.19 -12.91 13.22
C ILE A 246 -6.96 -12.66 14.51
N GLY A 247 -8.02 -13.45 14.73
CA GLY A 247 -8.76 -13.51 15.99
C GLY A 247 -7.97 -14.27 17.06
N ASP A 248 -8.20 -13.96 18.32
CA ASP A 248 -7.49 -14.62 19.41
C ASP A 248 -8.16 -15.95 19.80
N ASP A 249 -9.30 -15.92 20.47
CA ASP A 249 -10.00 -17.13 20.92
C ASP A 249 -11.34 -17.29 20.20
N ILE A 250 -11.65 -18.52 19.80
CA ILE A 250 -12.98 -18.88 19.35
C ILE A 250 -13.79 -19.25 20.58
N GLY A 251 -14.74 -18.39 20.96
CA GLY A 251 -15.63 -18.67 22.09
C GLY A 251 -16.51 -19.91 21.87
N ASP A 252 -16.96 -20.52 22.96
CA ASP A 252 -17.86 -21.68 22.94
C ASP A 252 -19.28 -21.35 22.44
N GLU A 253 -19.55 -20.12 22.10
CA GLU A 253 -20.86 -19.67 21.64
C GLU A 253 -21.14 -20.15 20.20
N PHE A 254 -22.39 -20.63 20.00
CA PHE A 254 -22.87 -20.99 18.68
C PHE A 254 -22.95 -19.76 17.75
N ILE A 255 -22.28 -19.83 16.60
CA ILE A 255 -22.36 -18.80 15.57
C ILE A 255 -23.65 -19.03 14.76
N ALA A 256 -24.71 -18.31 15.10
CA ALA A 256 -26.00 -18.44 14.47
C ALA A 256 -25.99 -18.13 12.96
N ASN A 257 -25.10 -17.24 12.53
CA ASN A 257 -24.96 -16.85 11.11
C ASN A 257 -23.49 -16.83 10.68
N ALA A 258 -23.05 -17.93 10.09
CA ALA A 258 -21.71 -18.05 9.53
C ALA A 258 -21.62 -17.59 8.06
N SER A 259 -22.66 -16.93 7.52
CA SER A 259 -22.71 -16.60 6.08
C SER A 259 -21.61 -15.62 5.67
N VAL A 260 -21.32 -14.61 6.49
CA VAL A 260 -20.25 -13.64 6.22
C VAL A 260 -18.89 -14.32 6.29
N PHE A 261 -18.65 -15.16 7.28
CA PHE A 261 -17.41 -15.95 7.37
C PHE A 261 -17.22 -16.83 6.13
N LYS A 262 -18.26 -17.55 5.70
CA LYS A 262 -18.20 -18.37 4.49
C LYS A 262 -17.84 -17.53 3.26
N LYS A 263 -18.51 -16.39 3.07
CA LYS A 263 -18.23 -15.47 1.95
C LYS A 263 -16.78 -14.95 1.97
N LEU A 264 -16.28 -14.61 3.15
CA LEU A 264 -14.89 -14.15 3.29
C LEU A 264 -13.88 -15.25 2.95
N VAL A 265 -14.18 -16.51 3.33
CA VAL A 265 -13.32 -17.66 3.03
C VAL A 265 -13.39 -18.04 1.56
N THR A 266 -14.60 -18.11 0.96
CA THR A 266 -14.77 -18.53 -0.46
C THR A 266 -14.51 -17.40 -1.45
N GLY A 267 -14.44 -16.16 -1.01
CA GLY A 267 -14.32 -14.99 -1.88
C GLY A 267 -15.62 -14.63 -2.60
N ASP A 268 -16.76 -15.19 -2.20
CA ASP A 268 -18.06 -14.88 -2.76
C ASP A 268 -18.50 -13.46 -2.40
N ARG A 269 -19.10 -12.75 -3.37
CA ARG A 269 -19.57 -11.37 -3.23
C ARG A 269 -21.03 -11.30 -2.78
#